data_1b755f864850f238816cfa120073387c
#
_entry.id   1b755f864850f238816cfa120073387c
#
_cell.length_a   1.000
_cell.length_b   1.000
_cell.length_c   1.000
_cell.angle_alpha   90.00
_cell.angle_beta   90.00
_cell.angle_gamma   90.00
#
_symmetry.space_group_name_H-M   'P 1'
#
loop_
_entity.id
_entity.type
_entity.pdbx_description
1 polymer ?
#
loop_
_entity_poly.entity_id
_entity_poly.type
_entity_poly.pdbx_seq_one_letter_code
_entity_poly.pdbx_strand_id
1 'polypeptide(L)'
;MKLKKVLSVITCATLLFTAFSPLMSAYAVGETDYTIVNPYDCVDWDKWDYYKANLHTHSVASDGDLSITDMVELYYSLDYDILAMTDHGVINYGWNKPRQTNGIFNYFRKADPMSDEDYLRITTGSDRNGRGMIDITRGIEMNMAVMTKTHVNGYFTDYGQAVWGNENDYRSSVAAVDRYGGFTVLNHVGDWVNSNNFPERSHQDFYISYFANIFKDYKSCLGMEIINNTDSVTRADRALWDELLQVVIPTGRNIIVFADDDSEYVSDVGRSFEYFLLPENTEENVKQAMQVGNFFACSKFQKYTDGTPGFEGNGEVPLVSNIK
;
A
#
# COMPACT_ATOMS: atom_id res chain seq x y z
N MET A 1 49.28 -61.51 -4.17
CA MET A 1 49.95 -60.20 -4.07
C MET A 1 49.23 -59.02 -4.84
N LYS A 2 48.14 -59.30 -5.53
CA LYS A 2 47.37 -58.27 -6.31
C LYS A 2 46.14 -57.66 -5.55
N LEU A 3 45.65 -58.37 -4.53
CA LEU A 3 44.44 -57.87 -3.79
C LEU A 3 44.74 -56.80 -2.78
N LYS A 4 45.95 -56.78 -2.16
CA LYS A 4 46.33 -55.73 -1.19
C LYS A 4 46.59 -54.33 -1.81
N LYS A 5 46.96 -54.27 -3.08
CA LYS A 5 47.19 -53.01 -3.79
C LYS A 5 45.89 -52.32 -4.25
N VAL A 6 44.85 -53.10 -4.53
CA VAL A 6 43.54 -52.56 -4.93
C VAL A 6 42.79 -51.96 -3.71
N LEU A 7 42.96 -52.67 -2.55
CA LEU A 7 42.29 -52.10 -1.31
C LEU A 7 42.93 -50.82 -0.83
N SER A 8 44.24 -50.64 -1.05
CA SER A 8 44.94 -49.39 -0.65
C SER A 8 44.58 -48.18 -1.54
N VAL A 9 44.26 -48.39 -2.81
CA VAL A 9 43.85 -47.33 -3.74
C VAL A 9 42.40 -46.90 -3.49
N ILE A 10 41.53 -47.87 -3.14
CA ILE A 10 40.11 -47.56 -2.83
C ILE A 10 40.00 -46.79 -1.49
N THR A 11 40.83 -47.12 -0.49
CA THR A 11 40.83 -46.44 0.81
C THR A 11 41.41 -45.00 0.71
N CYS A 12 42.40 -44.77 -0.16
CA CYS A 12 42.91 -43.42 -0.42
C CYS A 12 41.93 -42.56 -1.26
N ALA A 13 41.19 -43.15 -2.20
CA ALA A 13 40.21 -42.43 -2.98
C ALA A 13 38.99 -42.01 -2.14
N THR A 14 38.56 -42.86 -1.19
CA THR A 14 37.44 -42.48 -0.26
C THR A 14 37.84 -41.45 0.78
N LEU A 15 39.12 -41.43 1.21
CA LEU A 15 39.63 -40.39 2.14
C LEU A 15 39.88 -39.06 1.44
N LEU A 16 40.13 -39.04 0.14
CA LEU A 16 40.27 -37.78 -0.63
C LEU A 16 38.93 -37.12 -1.00
N PHE A 17 37.84 -37.91 -1.07
CA PHE A 17 36.51 -37.35 -1.33
C PHE A 17 35.81 -36.80 -0.08
N THR A 18 36.24 -37.16 1.12
CA THR A 18 35.71 -36.61 2.38
C THR A 18 36.43 -35.32 2.83
N ALA A 19 37.57 -34.97 2.19
CA ALA A 19 38.33 -33.77 2.54
C ALA A 19 37.95 -32.53 1.70
N PHE A 20 37.08 -32.66 0.69
CA PHE A 20 36.50 -31.55 -0.07
C PHE A 20 34.99 -31.45 0.16
N SER A 21 34.53 -31.56 1.40
CA SER A 21 33.33 -30.85 1.77
C SER A 21 33.67 -29.36 1.75
N PRO A 22 33.02 -28.52 0.92
CA PRO A 22 33.15 -27.10 1.14
C PRO A 22 32.68 -26.88 2.58
N LEU A 23 33.56 -26.32 3.44
CA LEU A 23 33.10 -25.60 4.59
C LEU A 23 32.20 -24.51 3.99
N MET A 24 30.90 -24.79 3.84
CA MET A 24 29.92 -23.76 3.91
C MET A 24 30.10 -23.18 5.32
N SER A 25 30.88 -22.12 5.41
CA SER A 25 30.78 -21.22 6.54
C SER A 25 29.28 -20.89 6.60
N ALA A 26 28.58 -21.54 7.52
CA ALA A 26 27.38 -20.95 8.03
C ALA A 26 27.90 -19.61 8.60
N TYR A 27 27.75 -18.55 7.85
CA TYR A 27 27.71 -17.25 8.45
C TYR A 27 26.58 -17.41 9.46
N ALA A 28 26.92 -17.53 10.73
CA ALA A 28 26.00 -17.21 11.78
C ALA A 28 25.62 -15.77 11.48
N VAL A 29 24.47 -15.57 10.87
CA VAL A 29 23.77 -14.30 10.90
C VAL A 29 23.71 -14.01 12.38
N GLY A 30 24.48 -13.01 12.84
CA GLY A 30 24.46 -12.61 14.24
C GLY A 30 23.01 -12.47 14.62
N GLU A 31 22.59 -13.05 15.74
CA GLU A 31 21.25 -12.89 16.26
C GLU A 31 20.98 -11.38 16.28
N THR A 32 20.22 -10.90 15.29
CA THR A 32 19.71 -9.54 15.32
C THR A 32 18.63 -9.56 16.38
N ASP A 33 18.93 -8.95 17.54
CA ASP A 33 18.00 -8.83 18.65
C ASP A 33 16.92 -7.80 18.30
N TYR A 34 15.92 -8.22 17.53
CA TYR A 34 14.75 -7.39 17.22
C TYR A 34 13.47 -8.14 17.57
N THR A 35 12.50 -7.38 18.06
CA THR A 35 11.18 -7.91 18.38
C THR A 35 10.25 -7.71 17.19
N ILE A 36 9.70 -8.79 16.65
CA ILE A 36 8.63 -8.73 15.67
C ILE A 36 7.32 -8.51 16.45
N VAL A 37 6.67 -7.39 16.15
CA VAL A 37 5.34 -7.10 16.70
C VAL A 37 4.30 -7.55 15.67
N ASN A 38 3.46 -8.52 16.08
CA ASN A 38 2.35 -8.96 15.25
C ASN A 38 1.23 -7.89 15.29
N PRO A 39 0.86 -7.26 14.17
CA PRO A 39 -0.16 -6.23 14.15
C PRO A 39 -1.56 -6.75 14.54
N TYR A 40 -1.77 -8.06 14.49
CA TYR A 40 -3.05 -8.70 14.81
C TYR A 40 -3.18 -9.12 16.27
N ASP A 41 -2.15 -8.93 17.11
CA ASP A 41 -2.23 -9.26 18.54
C ASP A 41 -3.29 -8.46 19.31
N CYS A 42 -3.67 -7.29 18.78
CA CYS A 42 -4.73 -6.46 19.36
C CYS A 42 -6.14 -6.84 18.89
N VAL A 43 -6.29 -7.74 17.93
CA VAL A 43 -7.57 -8.09 17.29
C VAL A 43 -8.36 -9.07 18.15
N ASP A 44 -9.57 -8.70 18.54
CA ASP A 44 -10.55 -9.63 19.13
C ASP A 44 -11.34 -10.30 17.98
N TRP A 45 -10.85 -11.46 17.54
CA TRP A 45 -11.40 -12.22 16.41
C TRP A 45 -12.84 -12.71 16.60
N ASP A 46 -13.37 -12.67 17.81
CA ASP A 46 -14.74 -13.06 18.12
C ASP A 46 -15.71 -11.87 18.11
N LYS A 47 -15.20 -10.62 18.12
CA LYS A 47 -16.02 -9.40 18.28
C LYS A 47 -15.81 -8.34 17.23
N TRP A 48 -14.62 -8.31 16.60
CA TRP A 48 -14.34 -7.31 15.60
C TRP A 48 -14.85 -7.74 14.22
N ASP A 49 -15.34 -6.77 13.47
CA ASP A 49 -15.84 -6.99 12.13
C ASP A 49 -14.81 -6.61 11.06
N TYR A 50 -15.05 -7.10 9.84
CA TYR A 50 -14.31 -6.73 8.65
C TYR A 50 -14.99 -5.57 7.95
N TYR A 51 -14.22 -4.54 7.65
CA TYR A 51 -14.66 -3.35 6.94
C TYR A 51 -13.85 -3.18 5.66
N LYS A 52 -14.54 -3.21 4.53
CA LYS A 52 -13.93 -3.10 3.23
C LYS A 52 -13.61 -1.65 2.92
N ALA A 53 -12.36 -1.36 2.54
CA ALA A 53 -11.85 -0.03 2.33
C ALA A 53 -11.18 0.13 0.95
N ASN A 54 -11.20 1.35 0.42
CA ASN A 54 -10.28 1.79 -0.60
C ASN A 54 -9.70 3.14 -0.16
N LEU A 55 -8.38 3.26 -0.21
CA LEU A 55 -7.67 4.43 0.31
C LEU A 55 -7.02 5.27 -0.79
N HIS A 56 -7.19 4.89 -2.08
CA HIS A 56 -6.66 5.63 -3.22
C HIS A 56 -7.71 5.72 -4.33
N THR A 57 -8.30 6.91 -4.49
CA THR A 57 -9.45 7.14 -5.37
C THR A 57 -9.46 8.56 -5.91
N HIS A 58 -9.73 8.71 -7.20
CA HIS A 58 -9.80 9.99 -7.90
C HIS A 58 -11.21 10.33 -8.36
N SER A 59 -11.47 11.61 -8.50
CA SER A 59 -12.71 12.15 -9.04
C SER A 59 -12.42 13.23 -10.10
N VAL A 60 -13.46 13.85 -10.64
CA VAL A 60 -13.31 15.02 -11.51
C VAL A 60 -12.65 16.24 -10.83
N ALA A 61 -12.36 16.16 -9.54
CA ALA A 61 -11.56 17.18 -8.86
C ALA A 61 -10.09 17.13 -9.29
N SER A 62 -9.62 15.99 -9.80
CA SER A 62 -8.31 15.83 -10.43
C SER A 62 -8.46 15.23 -11.85
N ASP A 63 -8.13 14.00 -12.05
CA ASP A 63 -8.09 13.31 -13.34
C ASP A 63 -9.09 12.17 -13.49
N GLY A 64 -9.82 11.81 -12.44
CA GLY A 64 -10.90 10.85 -12.49
C GLY A 64 -12.05 11.30 -13.39
N ASP A 65 -12.78 10.35 -13.96
CA ASP A 65 -13.91 10.61 -14.89
C ASP A 65 -15.26 10.80 -14.20
N LEU A 66 -15.39 10.30 -12.96
CA LEU A 66 -16.65 10.37 -12.21
C LEU A 66 -16.71 11.62 -11.32
N SER A 67 -17.93 12.16 -11.14
CA SER A 67 -18.16 13.13 -10.08
C SER A 67 -17.87 12.54 -8.70
N ILE A 68 -17.64 13.39 -7.70
CA ILE A 68 -17.47 12.93 -6.31
C ILE A 68 -18.64 12.04 -5.90
N THR A 69 -19.87 12.49 -6.19
CA THR A 69 -21.09 11.75 -5.86
C THR A 69 -21.13 10.39 -6.55
N ASP A 70 -20.89 10.34 -7.86
CA ASP A 70 -20.95 9.09 -8.61
C ASP A 70 -19.87 8.10 -8.18
N MET A 71 -18.67 8.56 -7.88
CA MET A 71 -17.60 7.71 -7.39
C MET A 71 -17.91 7.14 -6.00
N VAL A 72 -18.37 7.97 -5.08
CA VAL A 72 -18.77 7.54 -3.72
C VAL A 72 -19.95 6.56 -3.78
N GLU A 73 -20.97 6.84 -4.59
CA GLU A 73 -22.11 5.93 -4.79
C GLU A 73 -21.67 4.58 -5.39
N LEU A 74 -20.73 4.59 -6.30
CA LEU A 74 -20.21 3.37 -6.91
C LEU A 74 -19.53 2.49 -5.85
N TYR A 75 -18.63 3.03 -5.04
CA TYR A 75 -18.01 2.30 -3.93
C TYR A 75 -19.04 1.81 -2.92
N TYR A 76 -19.98 2.68 -2.53
CA TYR A 76 -21.06 2.32 -1.61
C TYR A 76 -21.90 1.17 -2.12
N SER A 77 -22.22 1.17 -3.43
CA SER A 77 -22.99 0.10 -4.08
C SER A 77 -22.25 -1.25 -4.15
N LEU A 78 -20.93 -1.24 -3.99
CA LEU A 78 -20.06 -2.42 -3.98
C LEU A 78 -19.66 -2.85 -2.56
N ASP A 79 -20.45 -2.45 -1.56
CA ASP A 79 -20.31 -2.82 -0.16
C ASP A 79 -18.99 -2.37 0.50
N TYR A 80 -18.45 -1.22 0.04
CA TYR A 80 -17.36 -0.59 0.77
C TYR A 80 -17.90 0.12 2.02
N ASP A 81 -17.07 0.12 3.06
CA ASP A 81 -17.36 0.66 4.38
C ASP A 81 -16.47 1.85 4.72
N ILE A 82 -15.39 2.03 3.99
CA ILE A 82 -14.39 3.09 4.19
C ILE A 82 -13.91 3.54 2.82
N LEU A 83 -13.86 4.85 2.59
CA LEU A 83 -13.34 5.41 1.34
C LEU A 83 -12.53 6.68 1.60
N ALA A 84 -11.29 6.72 1.10
CA ALA A 84 -10.51 7.95 1.01
C ALA A 84 -10.53 8.48 -0.42
N MET A 85 -11.02 9.70 -0.60
CA MET A 85 -10.87 10.43 -1.85
C MET A 85 -9.54 11.18 -1.81
N THR A 86 -8.63 10.83 -2.73
CA THR A 86 -7.24 11.28 -2.76
C THR A 86 -6.89 12.00 -4.05
N ASP A 87 -7.77 12.86 -4.53
CA ASP A 87 -7.54 13.65 -5.74
C ASP A 87 -6.17 14.34 -5.75
N HIS A 88 -5.49 14.41 -6.89
CA HIS A 88 -4.17 15.02 -7.06
C HIS A 88 -4.15 16.49 -6.62
N GLY A 89 -3.43 16.77 -5.53
CA GLY A 89 -3.26 18.12 -5.00
C GLY A 89 -4.54 18.79 -4.50
N VAL A 90 -5.58 18.01 -4.20
CA VAL A 90 -6.87 18.49 -3.71
C VAL A 90 -7.26 17.78 -2.42
N ILE A 91 -7.22 18.49 -1.29
CA ILE A 91 -7.57 17.91 0.00
C ILE A 91 -9.08 17.67 0.09
N ASN A 92 -9.47 16.47 0.48
CA ASN A 92 -10.84 16.10 0.81
C ASN A 92 -11.20 16.54 2.23
N TYR A 93 -11.94 17.62 2.40
CA TYR A 93 -12.48 18.03 3.71
C TYR A 93 -13.85 17.41 4.04
N GLY A 94 -14.33 16.52 3.21
CA GLY A 94 -15.61 15.82 3.24
C GLY A 94 -16.23 15.78 1.85
N TRP A 95 -16.89 14.68 1.51
CA TRP A 95 -17.52 14.51 0.19
C TRP A 95 -18.60 15.57 -0.08
N ASN A 96 -19.25 16.08 0.97
CA ASN A 96 -20.26 17.15 0.91
C ASN A 96 -19.67 18.56 1.09
N LYS A 97 -18.34 18.71 1.09
CA LYS A 97 -17.70 20.04 1.25
C LYS A 97 -17.15 20.54 -0.08
N PRO A 98 -17.21 21.85 -0.32
CA PRO A 98 -16.60 22.46 -1.50
C PRO A 98 -15.11 22.14 -1.56
N ARG A 99 -14.63 21.76 -2.74
CA ARG A 99 -13.21 21.48 -2.99
C ARG A 99 -12.53 22.68 -3.62
N GLN A 100 -11.33 22.96 -3.16
CA GLN A 100 -10.45 23.94 -3.77
C GLN A 100 -9.67 23.24 -4.89
N THR A 101 -10.30 23.02 -6.02
CA THR A 101 -9.65 22.41 -7.17
C THR A 101 -8.47 23.25 -7.67
N ASN A 102 -7.48 22.60 -8.23
CA ASN A 102 -6.38 23.27 -8.91
C ASN A 102 -6.86 24.05 -10.11
N GLY A 103 -6.34 25.26 -10.32
CA GLY A 103 -6.77 26.17 -11.38
C GLY A 103 -6.80 25.57 -12.78
N ILE A 104 -5.99 24.58 -13.10
CA ILE A 104 -5.98 23.87 -14.39
C ILE A 104 -7.17 22.92 -14.49
N PHE A 105 -7.44 22.14 -13.47
CA PHE A 105 -8.57 21.19 -13.46
C PHE A 105 -9.91 21.90 -13.32
N ASN A 106 -10.00 22.98 -12.54
CA ASN A 106 -11.18 23.83 -12.44
C ASN A 106 -11.67 24.39 -13.78
N TYR A 107 -10.78 24.58 -14.73
CA TYR A 107 -11.16 25.13 -16.01
C TYR A 107 -11.93 24.12 -16.89
N PHE A 108 -11.69 22.84 -16.69
CA PHE A 108 -12.24 21.78 -17.54
C PHE A 108 -13.33 20.94 -16.87
N ARG A 109 -13.36 20.83 -15.56
CA ARG A 109 -14.26 19.94 -14.83
C ARG A 109 -14.81 20.62 -13.56
N LYS A 110 -16.07 20.37 -13.25
CA LYS A 110 -16.68 20.84 -12.01
C LYS A 110 -16.64 19.72 -10.97
N ALA A 111 -16.01 19.99 -9.86
CA ALA A 111 -16.02 19.13 -8.69
C ALA A 111 -17.08 19.62 -7.70
N ASP A 112 -18.34 19.46 -8.07
CA ASP A 112 -19.44 19.82 -7.17
C ASP A 112 -19.45 18.84 -5.98
N PRO A 113 -19.67 19.33 -4.75
CA PRO A 113 -19.78 18.48 -3.58
C PRO A 113 -21.05 17.61 -3.65
N MET A 114 -21.00 16.47 -2.98
CA MET A 114 -22.18 15.65 -2.74
C MET A 114 -23.25 16.44 -1.95
N SER A 115 -24.52 16.11 -2.15
CA SER A 115 -25.59 16.68 -1.34
C SER A 115 -25.48 16.26 0.14
N ASP A 116 -25.91 17.10 1.08
CA ASP A 116 -25.95 16.75 2.49
C ASP A 116 -26.88 15.55 2.77
N GLU A 117 -27.94 15.36 1.95
CA GLU A 117 -28.88 14.25 2.06
C GLU A 117 -28.19 12.92 1.69
N ASP A 118 -27.51 12.86 0.54
CA ASP A 118 -26.76 11.67 0.12
C ASP A 118 -25.60 11.37 1.06
N TYR A 119 -24.89 12.39 1.48
CA TYR A 119 -23.81 12.26 2.48
C TYR A 119 -24.31 11.61 3.77
N LEU A 120 -25.44 12.09 4.30
CA LEU A 120 -26.03 11.53 5.52
C LEU A 120 -26.52 10.10 5.29
N ARG A 121 -27.19 9.83 4.17
CA ARG A 121 -27.64 8.48 3.81
C ARG A 121 -26.49 7.47 3.77
N ILE A 122 -25.42 7.82 3.07
CA ILE A 122 -24.25 6.95 2.87
C ILE A 122 -23.48 6.78 4.18
N THR A 123 -23.19 7.87 4.90
CA THR A 123 -22.38 7.77 6.12
C THR A 123 -23.10 7.11 7.28
N THR A 124 -24.43 7.17 7.31
CA THR A 124 -25.24 6.44 8.31
C THR A 124 -25.66 5.05 7.87
N GLY A 125 -25.57 4.74 6.57
CA GLY A 125 -26.06 3.48 6.03
C GLY A 125 -27.56 3.28 6.20
N SER A 126 -28.36 4.37 6.17
CA SER A 126 -29.81 4.29 6.44
C SER A 126 -30.55 3.38 5.46
N ASP A 127 -29.99 3.15 4.29
CA ASP A 127 -30.45 2.22 3.25
C ASP A 127 -29.69 0.88 3.22
N ARG A 128 -28.66 0.71 4.07
CA ARG A 128 -27.82 -0.50 4.25
C ARG A 128 -27.90 -1.06 5.66
N ASN A 129 -29.05 -1.05 6.29
CA ASN A 129 -29.30 -1.56 7.63
C ASN A 129 -28.38 -0.94 8.72
N GLY A 130 -27.99 0.33 8.56
CA GLY A 130 -27.10 1.04 9.48
C GLY A 130 -25.60 0.81 9.20
N ARG A 131 -25.24 0.11 8.14
CA ARG A 131 -23.85 -0.07 7.72
C ARG A 131 -23.43 1.07 6.81
N GLY A 132 -22.96 2.16 7.41
CA GLY A 132 -22.51 3.34 6.69
C GLY A 132 -21.10 3.19 6.12
N MET A 133 -20.73 4.11 5.21
CA MET A 133 -19.38 4.21 4.67
C MET A 133 -18.70 5.46 5.24
N ILE A 134 -17.52 5.27 5.85
CA ILE A 134 -16.72 6.35 6.42
C ILE A 134 -16.04 7.14 5.32
N ASP A 135 -16.20 8.47 5.38
CA ASP A 135 -15.43 9.44 4.60
C ASP A 135 -14.10 9.71 5.33
N ILE A 136 -13.00 9.22 4.80
CA ILE A 136 -11.66 9.53 5.33
C ILE A 136 -11.34 10.97 4.96
N THR A 137 -11.54 11.86 5.92
CA THR A 137 -11.31 13.28 5.70
C THR A 137 -9.82 13.62 5.63
N ARG A 138 -9.50 14.71 4.91
CA ARG A 138 -8.13 15.17 4.68
C ARG A 138 -7.23 14.13 4.00
N GLY A 139 -7.84 13.37 3.06
CA GLY A 139 -7.14 12.56 2.07
C GLY A 139 -6.67 13.42 0.89
N ILE A 140 -5.52 13.11 0.33
CA ILE A 140 -4.93 13.79 -0.83
C ILE A 140 -3.85 12.92 -1.46
N GLU A 141 -3.73 12.92 -2.78
CA GLU A 141 -2.51 12.49 -3.44
C GLU A 141 -1.62 13.69 -3.77
N MET A 142 -0.41 13.68 -3.23
CA MET A 142 0.58 14.74 -3.37
C MET A 142 1.51 14.49 -4.55
N ASN A 143 2.28 15.53 -4.92
CA ASN A 143 3.17 15.58 -6.09
C ASN A 143 2.38 15.52 -7.40
N MET A 144 1.39 16.37 -7.49
CA MET A 144 0.36 16.42 -8.53
C MET A 144 0.84 16.85 -9.92
N ALA A 145 2.12 17.12 -10.12
CA ALA A 145 2.60 17.45 -11.45
C ALA A 145 2.38 16.24 -12.37
N VAL A 146 1.57 16.40 -13.40
CA VAL A 146 1.10 15.36 -14.35
C VAL A 146 2.23 14.53 -14.97
N MET A 147 3.47 14.95 -14.82
CA MET A 147 4.67 14.29 -15.32
C MET A 147 5.51 13.64 -14.21
N THR A 148 5.15 13.83 -12.95
CA THR A 148 5.86 13.18 -11.84
C THR A 148 5.31 11.79 -11.61
N LYS A 149 6.19 10.89 -11.20
CA LYS A 149 5.86 9.50 -10.85
C LYS A 149 6.06 9.20 -9.36
N THR A 150 6.32 10.25 -8.57
CA THR A 150 6.65 10.13 -7.15
C THR A 150 5.45 10.55 -6.31
N HIS A 151 4.34 9.84 -6.50
CA HIS A 151 3.09 10.16 -5.80
C HIS A 151 3.08 9.61 -4.38
N VAL A 152 2.45 10.38 -3.50
CA VAL A 152 2.35 10.06 -2.08
C VAL A 152 0.93 10.38 -1.59
N ASN A 153 0.22 9.38 -1.12
CA ASN A 153 -1.03 9.63 -0.41
C ASN A 153 -0.75 10.21 0.97
N GLY A 154 -1.46 11.28 1.29
CA GLY A 154 -1.55 11.87 2.63
C GLY A 154 -2.95 11.64 3.20
N TYR A 155 -3.01 11.30 4.49
CA TYR A 155 -4.25 11.08 5.22
C TYR A 155 -4.24 11.89 6.51
N PHE A 156 -5.40 12.44 6.88
CA PHE A 156 -5.57 13.24 8.10
C PHE A 156 -4.62 14.44 8.16
N THR A 157 -4.25 14.99 6.99
CA THR A 157 -3.29 16.08 6.86
C THR A 157 -3.91 17.31 6.21
N ASP A 158 -3.47 18.49 6.64
CA ASP A 158 -3.82 19.78 6.01
C ASP A 158 -2.72 20.26 5.05
N TYR A 159 -1.77 19.38 4.69
CA TYR A 159 -0.71 19.68 3.75
C TYR A 159 -0.98 19.06 2.38
N GLY A 160 -0.56 19.76 1.33
CA GLY A 160 -0.53 19.24 -0.04
C GLY A 160 -1.43 20.00 -1.02
N GLN A 161 -2.40 20.80 -0.52
CA GLN A 161 -3.31 21.54 -1.38
C GLN A 161 -2.56 22.41 -2.40
N ALA A 162 -2.75 22.12 -3.68
CA ALA A 162 -2.10 22.78 -4.81
C ALA A 162 -0.56 22.77 -4.81
N VAL A 163 0.06 21.84 -4.08
CA VAL A 163 1.51 21.65 -4.10
C VAL A 163 1.89 20.75 -5.27
N TRP A 164 2.64 21.29 -6.23
CA TRP A 164 3.05 20.58 -7.44
C TRP A 164 4.00 19.41 -7.17
N GLY A 165 4.82 19.52 -6.12
CA GLY A 165 5.87 18.55 -5.81
C GLY A 165 7.08 18.67 -6.73
N ASN A 166 8.02 17.76 -6.54
CA ASN A 166 9.22 17.65 -7.35
C ASN A 166 9.29 16.25 -7.97
N GLU A 167 9.61 16.18 -9.23
CA GLU A 167 9.96 14.91 -9.85
C GLU A 167 11.11 14.23 -9.10
N ASN A 168 11.03 12.91 -8.95
CA ASN A 168 12.03 12.09 -8.24
C ASN A 168 12.17 12.38 -6.73
N ASP A 169 11.16 12.93 -6.08
CA ASP A 169 11.21 13.29 -4.66
C ASP A 169 9.97 12.87 -3.85
N TYR A 170 9.97 11.66 -3.34
CA TYR A 170 9.00 11.22 -2.32
C TYR A 170 9.23 11.90 -0.97
N ARG A 171 10.50 12.17 -0.65
CA ARG A 171 10.91 12.57 0.71
C ARG A 171 10.32 13.91 1.15
N SER A 172 10.23 14.88 0.26
CA SER A 172 9.73 16.22 0.61
C SER A 172 8.27 16.20 1.04
N SER A 173 7.41 15.43 0.37
CA SER A 173 6.00 15.29 0.73
C SER A 173 5.84 14.57 2.06
N VAL A 174 6.56 13.48 2.28
CA VAL A 174 6.56 12.74 3.55
C VAL A 174 7.03 13.61 4.69
N ALA A 175 8.15 14.32 4.53
CA ALA A 175 8.69 15.23 5.55
C ALA A 175 7.74 16.39 5.90
N ALA A 176 6.98 16.87 4.91
CA ALA A 176 6.01 17.91 5.15
C ALA A 176 4.82 17.39 5.97
N VAL A 177 4.26 16.23 5.62
CA VAL A 177 3.16 15.62 6.39
C VAL A 177 3.64 15.26 7.81
N ASP A 178 4.86 14.77 7.97
CA ASP A 178 5.43 14.50 9.30
C ASP A 178 5.46 15.76 10.19
N ARG A 179 5.71 16.92 9.58
CA ARG A 179 5.72 18.23 10.26
C ARG A 179 4.31 18.77 10.55
N TYR A 180 3.39 18.65 9.59
CA TYR A 180 2.04 19.22 9.69
C TYR A 180 1.03 18.31 10.37
N GLY A 181 1.39 17.06 10.59
CA GLY A 181 0.52 16.02 11.12
C GLY A 181 -0.20 15.24 10.02
N GLY A 182 -0.53 13.99 10.32
CA GLY A 182 -1.15 13.03 9.41
C GLY A 182 -0.24 11.85 9.13
N PHE A 183 -0.62 11.06 8.12
CA PHE A 183 0.14 9.89 7.67
C PHE A 183 0.38 9.95 6.18
N THR A 184 1.39 9.21 5.73
CA THR A 184 1.67 9.04 4.30
C THR A 184 1.83 7.57 3.94
N VAL A 185 1.46 7.27 2.70
CA VAL A 185 1.72 6.01 2.01
C VAL A 185 2.39 6.34 0.68
N LEU A 186 3.43 5.60 0.33
CA LEU A 186 4.11 5.75 -0.95
C LEU A 186 3.33 5.01 -2.03
N ASN A 187 2.85 5.72 -3.04
CA ASN A 187 2.02 5.15 -4.09
C ASN A 187 2.88 4.52 -5.19
N HIS A 188 2.44 3.40 -5.73
CA HIS A 188 2.91 2.72 -6.96
C HIS A 188 4.39 3.03 -7.30
N VAL A 189 5.29 2.85 -6.34
CA VAL A 189 6.71 3.24 -6.45
C VAL A 189 7.42 2.61 -7.66
N GLY A 190 6.92 1.48 -8.15
CA GLY A 190 7.41 0.82 -9.35
C GLY A 190 7.34 1.66 -10.61
N ASP A 191 6.46 2.64 -10.67
CA ASP A 191 6.40 3.56 -11.80
C ASP A 191 7.63 4.49 -11.83
N TRP A 192 8.04 5.03 -10.68
CA TRP A 192 9.26 5.84 -10.57
C TRP A 192 10.53 5.01 -10.67
N VAL A 193 10.61 3.88 -9.97
CA VAL A 193 11.73 2.93 -10.03
C VAL A 193 11.89 2.39 -11.46
N ASN A 194 10.80 2.42 -12.22
CA ASN A 194 10.69 1.80 -13.54
C ASN A 194 10.98 0.30 -13.50
N SER A 195 10.60 -0.34 -12.39
CA SER A 195 10.79 -1.77 -12.15
C SER A 195 9.93 -2.64 -13.07
N ASN A 196 8.90 -2.08 -13.64
CA ASN A 196 8.07 -2.74 -14.66
C ASN A 196 8.84 -3.12 -15.92
N ASN A 197 9.80 -2.29 -16.32
CA ASN A 197 10.67 -2.53 -17.47
C ASN A 197 12.02 -3.10 -17.06
N PHE A 198 12.45 -2.85 -15.82
CA PHE A 198 13.74 -3.24 -15.25
C PHE A 198 13.56 -3.84 -13.86
N PRO A 199 13.03 -5.08 -13.74
CA PRO A 199 12.71 -5.71 -12.45
C PRO A 199 13.88 -5.78 -11.47
N GLU A 200 15.11 -5.86 -11.99
CA GLU A 200 16.34 -5.87 -11.21
C GLU A 200 16.57 -4.59 -10.40
N ARG A 201 15.87 -3.48 -10.74
CA ARG A 201 15.98 -2.22 -9.98
C ARG A 201 15.39 -2.32 -8.59
N SER A 202 14.43 -3.22 -8.36
CA SER A 202 13.86 -3.49 -7.03
C SER A 202 14.90 -4.04 -6.05
N HIS A 203 16.02 -4.60 -6.55
CA HIS A 203 17.13 -5.14 -5.77
C HIS A 203 18.37 -4.23 -5.73
N GLN A 204 18.29 -3.00 -6.27
CA GLN A 204 19.44 -2.09 -6.29
C GLN A 204 19.56 -1.30 -5.00
N ASP A 205 20.75 -1.26 -4.43
CA ASP A 205 21.09 -0.54 -3.19
C ASP A 205 20.64 0.93 -3.19
N PHE A 206 20.64 1.56 -4.38
CA PHE A 206 20.19 2.94 -4.52
C PHE A 206 18.73 3.10 -4.10
N TYR A 207 17.81 2.30 -4.67
CA TYR A 207 16.38 2.39 -4.36
C TYR A 207 16.08 1.88 -2.96
N ILE A 208 16.69 0.76 -2.55
CA ILE A 208 16.54 0.21 -1.20
C ILE A 208 16.96 1.26 -0.17
N SER A 209 18.13 1.87 -0.32
CA SER A 209 18.62 2.89 0.62
C SER A 209 17.76 4.14 0.62
N TYR A 210 17.27 4.58 -0.54
CA TYR A 210 16.43 5.76 -0.67
C TYR A 210 15.12 5.62 0.13
N PHE A 211 14.38 4.55 -0.11
CA PHE A 211 13.12 4.30 0.59
C PHE A 211 13.31 3.89 2.05
N ALA A 212 14.31 3.06 2.36
CA ALA A 212 14.61 2.68 3.73
C ALA A 212 14.90 3.90 4.62
N ASN A 213 15.59 4.92 4.10
CA ASN A 213 15.84 6.14 4.84
C ASN A 213 14.56 6.97 5.06
N ILE A 214 13.59 6.94 4.13
CA ILE A 214 12.28 7.58 4.34
C ILE A 214 11.56 6.91 5.52
N PHE A 215 11.44 5.59 5.51
CA PHE A 215 10.75 4.85 6.59
C PHE A 215 11.45 4.98 7.94
N LYS A 216 12.78 5.05 7.97
CA LYS A 216 13.56 5.23 9.21
C LYS A 216 13.43 6.63 9.78
N ASP A 217 13.41 7.66 8.93
CA ASP A 217 13.44 9.06 9.35
C ASP A 217 12.04 9.59 9.71
N TYR A 218 10.99 9.09 9.07
CA TYR A 218 9.62 9.61 9.22
C TYR A 218 8.64 8.53 9.68
N LYS A 219 8.22 8.64 10.94
CA LYS A 219 7.24 7.69 11.52
C LYS A 219 5.83 7.85 10.91
N SER A 220 5.53 9.01 10.37
CA SER A 220 4.31 9.30 9.65
C SER A 220 4.18 8.55 8.32
N CYS A 221 5.30 8.09 7.73
CA CYS A 221 5.27 7.22 6.56
C CYS A 221 4.99 5.78 6.99
N LEU A 222 3.74 5.34 6.81
CA LEU A 222 3.27 4.05 7.32
C LEU A 222 3.75 2.88 6.47
N GLY A 223 3.76 3.05 5.16
CA GLY A 223 4.04 1.97 4.24
C GLY A 223 4.00 2.37 2.79
N MET A 224 3.75 1.39 1.93
CA MET A 224 3.69 1.57 0.49
C MET A 224 2.64 0.67 -0.15
N GLU A 225 2.10 1.09 -1.28
CA GLU A 225 1.35 0.20 -2.15
C GLU A 225 2.27 -0.87 -2.73
N ILE A 226 1.84 -2.11 -2.64
CA ILE A 226 2.50 -3.26 -3.26
C ILE A 226 1.67 -3.88 -4.38
N ILE A 227 0.41 -3.48 -4.46
CA ILE A 227 -0.49 -3.71 -5.59
C ILE A 227 -1.33 -2.45 -5.77
N ASN A 228 -1.39 -1.97 -7.00
CA ASN A 228 -2.19 -0.84 -7.42
C ASN A 228 -3.00 -1.27 -8.64
N ASN A 229 -4.31 -1.03 -8.63
CA ASN A 229 -5.26 -1.35 -9.67
C ASN A 229 -5.13 -2.81 -10.16
N THR A 230 -4.73 -3.02 -11.42
CA THR A 230 -4.50 -4.33 -12.04
C THR A 230 -3.04 -4.81 -11.93
N ASP A 231 -2.30 -4.30 -10.97
CA ASP A 231 -0.87 -4.64 -10.76
C ASP A 231 0.01 -4.31 -11.99
N SER A 232 -0.40 -3.30 -12.75
CA SER A 232 0.31 -2.93 -13.98
C SER A 232 1.62 -2.23 -13.70
N VAL A 233 1.67 -1.39 -12.66
CA VAL A 233 2.82 -0.56 -12.30
C VAL A 233 3.54 -1.04 -11.03
N THR A 234 2.91 -1.91 -10.23
CA THR A 234 3.41 -2.37 -8.92
C THR A 234 3.93 -3.81 -8.90
N ARG A 235 3.90 -4.52 -10.04
CA ARG A 235 4.22 -5.96 -10.09
C ARG A 235 5.60 -6.35 -9.55
N ALA A 236 6.55 -5.42 -9.49
CA ALA A 236 7.87 -5.63 -8.89
C ALA A 236 8.04 -4.97 -7.51
N ASP A 237 7.02 -4.27 -7.00
CA ASP A 237 7.10 -3.53 -5.74
C ASP A 237 7.09 -4.46 -4.53
N ARG A 238 6.50 -5.63 -4.66
CA ARG A 238 6.59 -6.69 -3.65
C ARG A 238 8.04 -7.15 -3.41
N ALA A 239 8.85 -7.22 -4.48
CA ALA A 239 10.27 -7.54 -4.36
C ALA A 239 11.04 -6.41 -3.66
N LEU A 240 10.77 -5.16 -4.02
CA LEU A 240 11.38 -4.01 -3.34
C LEU A 240 10.95 -3.95 -1.86
N TRP A 241 9.69 -4.20 -1.56
CA TRP A 241 9.19 -4.24 -0.20
C TRP A 241 9.91 -5.33 0.64
N ASP A 242 10.11 -6.53 0.08
CA ASP A 242 10.85 -7.61 0.75
C ASP A 242 12.29 -7.19 1.08
N GLU A 243 13.00 -6.55 0.15
CA GLU A 243 14.33 -5.99 0.39
C GLU A 243 14.33 -4.89 1.47
N LEU A 244 13.31 -4.03 1.47
CA LEU A 244 13.16 -2.97 2.46
C LEU A 244 12.91 -3.54 3.86
N LEU A 245 12.11 -4.59 4.00
CA LEU A 245 11.88 -5.25 5.30
C LEU A 245 13.18 -5.70 5.94
N GLN A 246 14.10 -6.27 5.16
CA GLN A 246 15.39 -6.77 5.66
C GLN A 246 16.25 -5.69 6.28
N VAL A 247 16.13 -4.44 5.84
CA VAL A 247 16.95 -3.31 6.33
C VAL A 247 16.20 -2.34 7.25
N VAL A 248 14.88 -2.41 7.30
CA VAL A 248 14.06 -1.51 8.12
C VAL A 248 13.56 -2.18 9.41
N ILE A 249 13.09 -3.43 9.35
CA ILE A 249 12.62 -4.17 10.54
C ILE A 249 13.67 -4.23 11.65
N PRO A 250 14.98 -4.48 11.38
CA PRO A 250 15.99 -4.47 12.43
C PRO A 250 16.14 -3.14 13.19
N THR A 251 15.56 -2.06 12.66
CA THR A 251 15.54 -0.74 13.34
C THR A 251 14.33 -0.53 14.24
N GLY A 252 13.46 -1.54 14.38
CA GLY A 252 12.22 -1.47 15.14
C GLY A 252 11.06 -0.81 14.38
N ARG A 253 11.19 -0.65 13.04
CA ARG A 253 10.15 -0.10 12.17
C ARG A 253 9.55 -1.19 11.29
N ASN A 254 8.24 -1.17 11.12
CA ASN A 254 7.55 -1.97 10.12
C ASN A 254 7.28 -1.12 8.86
N ILE A 255 7.03 -1.77 7.74
CA ILE A 255 6.55 -1.16 6.50
C ILE A 255 5.24 -1.86 6.17
N ILE A 256 4.12 -1.16 6.39
CA ILE A 256 2.79 -1.68 6.16
C ILE A 256 2.53 -1.71 4.65
N VAL A 257 1.79 -2.71 4.20
CA VAL A 257 1.44 -2.86 2.79
C VAL A 257 0.02 -2.39 2.53
N PHE A 258 -0.17 -1.75 1.38
CA PHE A 258 -1.46 -1.28 0.88
C PHE A 258 -1.72 -1.86 -0.51
N ALA A 259 -3.00 -2.04 -0.83
CA ALA A 259 -3.47 -2.48 -2.13
C ALA A 259 -4.74 -1.70 -2.48
N ASP A 260 -4.62 -0.77 -3.40
CA ASP A 260 -5.67 0.19 -3.72
C ASP A 260 -6.07 0.16 -5.20
N ASP A 261 -7.26 0.66 -5.48
CA ASP A 261 -7.78 0.73 -6.84
C ASP A 261 -7.09 1.81 -7.68
N ASP A 262 -6.66 2.92 -7.06
CA ASP A 262 -6.18 4.10 -7.80
C ASP A 262 -7.14 4.43 -8.94
N SER A 263 -8.43 4.53 -8.57
CA SER A 263 -9.51 4.52 -9.54
C SER A 263 -9.72 5.89 -10.16
N GLU A 264 -9.57 5.96 -11.47
CA GLU A 264 -9.93 7.10 -12.30
C GLU A 264 -11.26 6.83 -13.05
N TYR A 265 -11.55 5.56 -13.35
CA TYR A 265 -12.68 5.12 -14.16
C TYR A 265 -13.54 4.09 -13.41
N VAL A 266 -14.81 3.93 -13.85
CA VAL A 266 -15.71 2.87 -13.33
C VAL A 266 -15.05 1.50 -13.38
N SER A 267 -14.28 1.23 -14.43
CA SER A 267 -13.63 -0.07 -14.64
C SER A 267 -12.52 -0.38 -13.64
N ASP A 268 -12.03 0.59 -12.90
CA ASP A 268 -10.92 0.43 -11.96
C ASP A 268 -11.40 0.00 -10.58
N VAL A 269 -12.64 0.31 -10.26
CA VAL A 269 -13.22 0.10 -8.93
C VAL A 269 -13.40 -1.39 -8.60
N GLY A 270 -12.97 -1.77 -7.40
CA GLY A 270 -13.20 -3.10 -6.83
C GLY A 270 -12.14 -4.14 -7.21
N ARG A 271 -10.96 -3.71 -7.64
CA ARG A 271 -9.85 -4.57 -8.05
C ARG A 271 -8.89 -4.87 -6.92
N SER A 272 -8.46 -3.83 -6.20
CA SER A 272 -7.56 -3.90 -5.07
C SER A 272 -8.11 -3.07 -3.92
N PHE A 273 -8.05 -3.57 -2.69
CA PHE A 273 -8.70 -2.95 -1.55
C PHE A 273 -8.16 -3.52 -0.23
N GLU A 274 -8.51 -2.90 0.89
CA GLU A 274 -8.22 -3.42 2.22
C GLU A 274 -9.45 -4.02 2.89
N TYR A 275 -9.20 -5.00 3.78
CA TYR A 275 -10.13 -5.38 4.84
C TYR A 275 -9.56 -4.98 6.19
N PHE A 276 -10.14 -3.94 6.78
CA PHE A 276 -9.83 -3.51 8.14
C PHE A 276 -10.54 -4.38 9.16
N LEU A 277 -9.83 -4.72 10.24
CA LEU A 277 -10.36 -5.41 11.40
C LEU A 277 -10.59 -4.37 12.50
N LEU A 278 -11.86 -3.99 12.75
CA LEU A 278 -12.18 -2.91 13.67
C LEU A 278 -13.27 -3.34 14.67
N PRO A 279 -13.23 -2.82 15.92
CA PRO A 279 -14.32 -3.01 16.87
C PRO A 279 -15.59 -2.26 16.45
N GLU A 280 -15.47 -1.16 15.71
CA GLU A 280 -16.53 -0.32 15.19
C GLU A 280 -15.99 0.50 14.01
N ASN A 281 -16.81 0.72 12.98
CA ASN A 281 -16.43 1.53 11.82
C ASN A 281 -16.46 3.03 12.17
N THR A 282 -15.35 3.56 12.64
CA THR A 282 -15.15 4.97 12.96
C THR A 282 -13.84 5.47 12.39
N GLU A 283 -13.75 6.74 12.03
CA GLU A 283 -12.52 7.36 11.48
C GLU A 283 -11.34 7.16 12.45
N GLU A 284 -11.56 7.24 13.76
CA GLU A 284 -10.49 7.07 14.76
C GLU A 284 -9.98 5.61 14.79
N ASN A 285 -10.88 4.62 14.71
CA ASN A 285 -10.47 3.22 14.66
C ASN A 285 -9.75 2.89 13.36
N VAL A 286 -10.17 3.46 12.21
CA VAL A 286 -9.45 3.34 10.93
C VAL A 286 -8.05 3.94 11.06
N LYS A 287 -7.95 5.14 11.61
CA LYS A 287 -6.68 5.82 11.83
C LYS A 287 -5.72 5.01 12.72
N GLN A 288 -6.23 4.42 13.79
CA GLN A 288 -5.44 3.53 14.65
C GLN A 288 -5.02 2.26 13.91
N ALA A 289 -5.93 1.64 13.17
CA ALA A 289 -5.64 0.44 12.40
C ALA A 289 -4.59 0.68 11.30
N MET A 290 -4.63 1.83 10.63
CA MET A 290 -3.59 2.23 9.67
C MET A 290 -2.21 2.33 10.34
N GLN A 291 -2.12 2.84 11.57
CA GLN A 291 -0.85 2.95 12.30
C GLN A 291 -0.30 1.60 12.77
N VAL A 292 -1.18 0.68 13.14
CA VAL A 292 -0.81 -0.64 13.67
C VAL A 292 -0.59 -1.64 12.54
N GLY A 293 -1.38 -1.55 11.46
CA GLY A 293 -1.36 -2.48 10.33
C GLY A 293 -2.28 -3.69 10.52
N ASN A 294 -3.32 -3.59 11.37
CA ASN A 294 -4.28 -4.68 11.57
C ASN A 294 -5.39 -4.69 10.49
N PHE A 295 -4.97 -4.77 9.26
CA PHE A 295 -5.82 -4.94 8.09
C PHE A 295 -5.12 -5.83 7.05
N PHE A 296 -5.86 -6.29 6.06
CA PHE A 296 -5.35 -7.09 4.96
C PHE A 296 -5.41 -6.31 3.66
N ALA A 297 -4.27 -6.17 3.00
CA ALA A 297 -4.21 -5.72 1.62
C ALA A 297 -4.66 -6.87 0.71
N CYS A 298 -5.68 -6.63 -0.10
CA CYS A 298 -6.36 -7.63 -0.91
C CYS A 298 -6.34 -7.21 -2.38
N SER A 299 -6.21 -8.17 -3.27
CA SER A 299 -6.34 -7.89 -4.70
C SER A 299 -7.00 -9.06 -5.43
N LYS A 300 -7.77 -8.73 -6.45
CA LYS A 300 -8.31 -9.68 -7.45
C LYS A 300 -7.37 -9.86 -8.63
N PHE A 301 -6.28 -9.12 -8.67
CA PHE A 301 -5.29 -9.13 -9.75
C PHE A 301 -3.89 -9.23 -9.19
N GLN A 302 -3.05 -10.03 -9.86
CA GLN A 302 -1.62 -10.10 -9.57
C GLN A 302 -0.88 -10.44 -10.85
N LYS A 303 0.19 -9.73 -11.10
CA LYS A 303 1.11 -10.00 -12.22
C LYS A 303 2.47 -10.45 -11.69
N TYR A 304 3.14 -11.31 -12.45
CA TYR A 304 4.55 -11.58 -12.25
C TYR A 304 5.41 -10.38 -12.68
N THR A 305 6.66 -10.36 -12.24
CA THR A 305 7.60 -9.27 -12.56
C THR A 305 7.83 -9.09 -14.05
N ASP A 306 7.67 -10.13 -14.85
CA ASP A 306 7.74 -10.08 -16.31
C ASP A 306 6.46 -9.53 -16.99
N GLY A 307 5.42 -9.22 -16.17
CA GLY A 307 4.15 -8.68 -16.63
C GLY A 307 3.11 -9.74 -17.05
N THR A 308 3.46 -11.02 -17.01
CA THR A 308 2.48 -12.07 -17.29
C THR A 308 1.44 -12.15 -16.14
N PRO A 309 0.17 -12.49 -16.45
CA PRO A 309 -0.84 -12.68 -15.42
C PRO A 309 -0.45 -13.81 -14.47
N GLY A 310 -0.39 -13.52 -13.16
CA GLY A 310 -0.25 -14.52 -12.11
C GLY A 310 -1.60 -14.98 -11.59
N PHE A 311 -2.50 -14.01 -11.36
CA PHE A 311 -3.84 -14.24 -10.90
C PHE A 311 -4.77 -13.16 -11.44
N GLU A 312 -5.98 -13.55 -11.83
CA GLU A 312 -7.10 -12.66 -12.12
C GLU A 312 -8.38 -13.35 -11.66
N GLY A 313 -9.12 -12.70 -10.75
CA GLY A 313 -10.34 -13.24 -10.19
C GLY A 313 -11.44 -12.18 -10.11
N ASN A 314 -12.68 -12.64 -10.21
CA ASN A 314 -13.88 -11.80 -10.08
C ASN A 314 -14.77 -12.21 -8.90
N GLY A 315 -14.33 -13.19 -8.12
CA GLY A 315 -15.03 -13.70 -6.95
C GLY A 315 -14.79 -12.85 -5.69
N GLU A 316 -15.41 -13.28 -4.60
CA GLU A 316 -15.14 -12.73 -3.28
C GLU A 316 -13.75 -13.13 -2.79
N VAL A 317 -13.08 -12.21 -2.10
CA VAL A 317 -11.83 -12.51 -1.42
C VAL A 317 -12.14 -13.23 -0.11
N PRO A 318 -11.50 -14.37 0.17
CA PRO A 318 -11.73 -15.08 1.43
C PRO A 318 -11.24 -14.26 2.62
N LEU A 319 -12.04 -14.23 3.69
CA LEU A 319 -11.66 -13.58 4.94
C LEU A 319 -10.80 -14.49 5.79
N VAL A 320 -9.79 -13.92 6.44
CA VAL A 320 -8.91 -14.62 7.38
C VAL A 320 -9.57 -14.66 8.75
N SER A 321 -9.91 -15.84 9.25
CA SER A 321 -10.65 -15.97 10.50
C SER A 321 -9.79 -15.89 11.77
N ASN A 322 -8.50 -16.04 11.68
CA ASN A 322 -7.55 -15.95 12.80
C ASN A 322 -6.10 -15.97 12.32
N ILE A 323 -5.22 -15.27 13.03
CA ILE A 323 -3.75 -15.36 12.90
C ILE A 323 -3.19 -15.73 14.28
N LYS A 324 -2.37 -16.78 14.34
CA LYS A 324 -1.73 -17.28 15.56
C LYS A 324 -0.23 -17.18 15.46
#